data_476523209079267e4bc1dfa03b65cac1
#
_entry.id   476523209079267e4bc1dfa03b65cac1
#
_cell.length_a   1.000
_cell.length_b   1.000
_cell.length_c   1.000
_cell.angle_alpha   90.00
_cell.angle_beta   90.00
_cell.angle_gamma   90.00
#
_symmetry.space_group_name_H-M   'P 1'
#
loop_
_entity.id
_entity.type
_entity.pdbx_description
1 polymer ?
#
loop_
_entity_poly.entity_id
_entity_poly.type
_entity_poly.pdbx_seq_one_letter_code
_entity_poly.pdbx_strand_id
1 'polypeptide(L)'
;MKRRVLCVLLVSILLSSLFAGGTMEALDFSDRSHIALIVDERTENYREVTEALLDASLEIAKERKLQTDVFYSLSSPDTFALLKSAVNADYDMIVGFFFPLDTFLTLSKEGTGEIFVLVSLLDDEEREGFKVFYLDFPSASFMAGKSAAEKSGASFYGIIVPEMTTLNKMTIESFVEGVKTVVPNASFSVMDQSGSGKAGDALSFLLKQGAECIFSLSPLEVDHMDPYYVSFSSSINHEKGADITVALDYQSLIRELGEMAGGEEKEKRVLGVEDGVISLSINE
;
A
#
# COMPACT_ATOMS: atom_id res chain seq x y z
N MET A 1 47.88 24.71 -23.49
CA MET A 1 47.73 23.38 -22.84
C MET A 1 47.97 23.37 -21.33
N LYS A 2 49.01 24.07 -20.79
CA LYS A 2 49.36 24.02 -19.35
C LYS A 2 48.23 24.48 -18.38
N ARG A 3 47.38 25.46 -18.75
CA ARG A 3 46.29 25.94 -17.87
C ARG A 3 45.12 24.96 -17.71
N ARG A 4 44.82 24.13 -18.73
CA ARG A 4 43.72 23.13 -18.63
C ARG A 4 44.12 21.91 -17.76
N VAL A 5 45.39 21.52 -17.78
CA VAL A 5 45.88 20.42 -16.94
C VAL A 5 45.85 20.82 -15.45
N LEU A 6 46.17 22.09 -15.15
CA LEU A 6 46.15 22.59 -13.77
C LEU A 6 44.74 22.63 -13.18
N CYS A 7 43.71 22.98 -13.97
CA CYS A 7 42.29 22.96 -13.52
C CYS A 7 41.80 21.55 -13.24
N VAL A 8 42.15 20.57 -14.07
CA VAL A 8 41.76 19.16 -13.85
C VAL A 8 42.43 18.60 -12.59
N LEU A 9 43.70 18.91 -12.34
CA LEU A 9 44.42 18.50 -11.15
C LEU A 9 43.82 19.14 -9.87
N LEU A 10 43.43 20.42 -9.90
CA LEU A 10 42.81 21.12 -8.78
C LEU A 10 41.40 20.56 -8.47
N VAL A 11 40.61 20.20 -9.47
CA VAL A 11 39.30 19.59 -9.30
C VAL A 11 39.46 18.17 -8.73
N SER A 12 40.45 17.40 -9.15
CA SER A 12 40.73 16.07 -8.60
C SER A 12 41.16 16.11 -7.13
N ILE A 13 41.96 17.11 -6.73
CA ILE A 13 42.41 17.32 -5.35
C ILE A 13 41.25 17.81 -4.47
N LEU A 14 40.36 18.66 -4.98
CA LEU A 14 39.17 19.08 -4.26
C LEU A 14 38.15 17.94 -4.08
N LEU A 15 37.97 17.10 -5.08
CA LEU A 15 37.15 15.90 -4.96
C LEU A 15 37.73 14.88 -3.96
N SER A 16 39.03 14.65 -3.97
CA SER A 16 39.67 13.76 -2.99
C SER A 16 39.66 14.31 -1.56
N SER A 17 39.68 15.63 -1.36
CA SER A 17 39.55 16.22 -0.02
C SER A 17 38.12 16.19 0.54
N LEU A 18 37.12 16.13 -0.31
CA LEU A 18 35.72 15.89 0.10
C LEU A 18 35.48 14.45 0.57
N PHE A 19 36.31 13.52 0.12
CA PHE A 19 36.23 12.11 0.56
C PHE A 19 37.21 11.77 1.71
N ALA A 20 38.11 12.67 2.09
CA ALA A 20 39.14 12.40 3.09
C ALA A 20 38.80 12.85 4.52
N GLY A 21 37.57 13.30 4.79
CA GLY A 21 37.20 13.87 6.09
C GLY A 21 36.12 13.11 6.88
N GLY A 22 35.61 12.01 6.38
CA GLY A 22 34.72 11.13 7.13
C GLY A 22 35.36 9.75 7.20
N THR A 23 35.66 9.25 8.38
CA THR A 23 35.65 7.81 8.60
C THR A 23 34.23 7.38 8.24
N MET A 24 33.97 7.04 6.95
CA MET A 24 32.90 6.13 6.65
C MET A 24 33.27 4.86 7.40
N GLU A 25 32.74 4.68 8.60
CA GLU A 25 32.55 3.34 9.13
C GLU A 25 31.94 2.59 7.98
N ALA A 26 32.66 1.62 7.45
CA ALA A 26 32.07 0.70 6.49
C ALA A 26 30.85 0.13 7.22
N LEU A 27 29.67 0.59 6.81
CA LEU A 27 28.43 0.10 7.38
C LEU A 27 28.45 -1.40 7.07
N ASP A 28 28.64 -2.20 8.11
CA ASP A 28 28.57 -3.65 8.00
C ASP A 28 27.10 -3.99 7.70
N PHE A 29 26.86 -4.35 6.46
CA PHE A 29 25.54 -4.72 5.96
C PHE A 29 25.26 -6.23 6.12
N SER A 30 26.24 -6.99 6.66
CA SER A 30 26.18 -8.45 6.75
C SER A 30 25.03 -8.98 7.63
N ASP A 31 24.48 -8.15 8.53
CA ASP A 31 23.41 -8.53 9.46
C ASP A 31 22.03 -7.95 9.07
N ARG A 32 21.86 -7.49 7.83
CA ARG A 32 20.60 -6.89 7.37
C ARG A 32 19.89 -7.83 6.42
N SER A 33 18.59 -7.98 6.63
CA SER A 33 17.74 -8.60 5.61
C SER A 33 17.63 -7.68 4.42
N HIS A 34 17.82 -8.23 3.22
CA HIS A 34 17.74 -7.52 1.95
C HIS A 34 16.51 -8.00 1.17
N ILE A 35 15.55 -7.10 0.94
CA ILE A 35 14.23 -7.41 0.38
C ILE A 35 14.02 -6.67 -0.95
N ALA A 36 13.61 -7.39 -1.98
CA ALA A 36 13.13 -6.83 -3.23
C ALA A 36 11.60 -6.64 -3.16
N LEU A 37 11.14 -5.40 -3.34
CA LEU A 37 9.72 -5.05 -3.42
C LEU A 37 9.37 -4.76 -4.87
N ILE A 38 8.47 -5.54 -5.47
CA ILE A 38 8.16 -5.47 -6.89
C ILE A 38 6.69 -5.11 -7.09
N VAL A 39 6.44 -4.03 -7.86
CA VAL A 39 5.11 -3.55 -8.21
C VAL A 39 4.90 -3.72 -9.72
N ASP A 40 3.78 -4.33 -10.10
CA ASP A 40 3.40 -4.50 -11.51
C ASP A 40 2.54 -3.34 -12.00
N GLU A 41 2.68 -2.93 -13.25
CA GLU A 41 1.87 -1.87 -13.87
C GLU A 41 0.36 -2.13 -13.84
N ARG A 42 -0.04 -3.41 -13.72
CA ARG A 42 -1.44 -3.83 -13.63
C ARG A 42 -2.02 -3.60 -12.24
N THR A 43 -1.18 -3.29 -11.24
CA THR A 43 -1.62 -2.91 -9.90
C THR A 43 -2.41 -1.60 -10.01
N GLU A 44 -3.62 -1.58 -9.47
CA GLU A 44 -4.40 -0.35 -9.39
C GLU A 44 -3.60 0.72 -8.65
N ASN A 45 -3.53 1.93 -9.22
CA ASN A 45 -2.73 3.04 -8.68
C ASN A 45 -1.24 2.71 -8.47
N TYR A 46 -0.64 1.89 -9.36
CA TYR A 46 0.74 1.39 -9.21
C TYR A 46 1.77 2.49 -8.93
N ARG A 47 1.59 3.71 -9.47
CA ARG A 47 2.50 4.84 -9.24
C ARG A 47 2.45 5.29 -7.78
N GLU A 48 1.25 5.46 -7.24
CA GLU A 48 1.04 5.87 -5.84
C GLU A 48 1.56 4.79 -4.88
N VAL A 49 1.30 3.51 -5.18
CA VAL A 49 1.84 2.37 -4.43
C VAL A 49 3.37 2.38 -4.47
N THR A 50 3.98 2.61 -5.66
CA THR A 50 5.43 2.65 -5.81
C THR A 50 6.05 3.82 -5.03
N GLU A 51 5.46 5.01 -5.12
CA GLU A 51 5.92 6.20 -4.38
C GLU A 51 5.81 5.97 -2.86
N ALA A 52 4.69 5.42 -2.38
CA ALA A 52 4.50 5.11 -0.97
C ALA A 52 5.48 4.05 -0.44
N LEU A 53 5.79 3.03 -1.25
CA LEU A 53 6.80 2.02 -0.91
C LEU A 53 8.22 2.62 -0.89
N LEU A 54 8.56 3.52 -1.82
CA LEU A 54 9.85 4.21 -1.82
C LEU A 54 10.01 5.07 -0.58
N ASP A 55 9.01 5.88 -0.23
CA ASP A 55 9.04 6.72 0.96
C ASP A 55 9.15 5.88 2.24
N ALA A 56 8.36 4.82 2.36
CA ALA A 56 8.42 3.90 3.49
C ALA A 56 9.79 3.21 3.60
N SER A 57 10.37 2.79 2.47
CA SER A 57 11.69 2.16 2.40
C SER A 57 12.78 3.12 2.86
N LEU A 58 12.72 4.40 2.48
CA LEU A 58 13.68 5.41 2.91
C LEU A 58 13.60 5.67 4.43
N GLU A 59 12.40 5.67 5.00
CA GLU A 59 12.24 5.84 6.45
C GLU A 59 12.80 4.62 7.22
N ILE A 60 12.49 3.40 6.76
CA ILE A 60 12.96 2.16 7.39
C ILE A 60 14.48 2.00 7.26
N ALA A 61 15.07 2.43 6.15
CA ALA A 61 16.52 2.39 5.97
C ALA A 61 17.27 3.17 7.06
N LYS A 62 16.62 4.20 7.67
CA LYS A 62 17.18 4.95 8.81
C LYS A 62 17.27 4.10 10.07
N GLU A 63 16.41 3.11 10.23
CA GLU A 63 16.40 2.18 11.36
C GLU A 63 17.54 1.14 11.31
N ARG A 64 18.27 1.05 10.19
CA ARG A 64 19.46 0.24 9.94
C ARG A 64 19.30 -1.28 10.08
N LYS A 65 18.09 -1.80 10.13
CA LYS A 65 17.82 -3.24 10.30
C LYS A 65 17.41 -3.95 9.00
N LEU A 66 16.91 -3.21 8.04
CA LEU A 66 16.33 -3.73 6.82
C LEU A 66 16.81 -2.89 5.64
N GLN A 67 17.20 -3.56 4.55
CA GLN A 67 17.45 -2.93 3.27
C GLN A 67 16.36 -3.36 2.29
N THR A 68 15.78 -2.39 1.60
CA THR A 68 14.72 -2.64 0.63
C THR A 68 15.03 -1.97 -0.68
N ASP A 69 14.88 -2.70 -1.78
CA ASP A 69 14.95 -2.16 -3.14
C ASP A 69 13.56 -2.23 -3.77
N VAL A 70 13.07 -1.10 -4.27
CA VAL A 70 11.74 -1.02 -4.90
C VAL A 70 11.90 -1.02 -6.41
N PHE A 71 11.25 -1.98 -7.05
CA PHE A 71 11.21 -2.14 -8.50
C PHE A 71 9.78 -1.96 -8.99
N TYR A 72 9.63 -1.33 -10.13
CA TYR A 72 8.35 -1.27 -10.82
C TYR A 72 8.53 -1.62 -12.30
N SER A 73 7.55 -2.28 -12.86
CA SER A 73 7.54 -2.63 -14.27
C SER A 73 6.59 -1.74 -15.06
N LEU A 74 6.93 -1.51 -16.32
CA LEU A 74 6.09 -0.79 -17.27
C LEU A 74 5.37 -1.73 -18.24
N SER A 75 5.58 -3.04 -18.11
CA SER A 75 4.94 -4.06 -18.95
C SER A 75 5.07 -5.46 -18.32
N SER A 76 4.14 -6.36 -18.62
CA SER A 76 4.19 -7.74 -18.12
C SER A 76 5.48 -8.50 -18.46
N PRO A 77 6.08 -8.36 -19.67
CA PRO A 77 7.40 -8.94 -19.95
C PRO A 77 8.51 -8.37 -19.06
N ASP A 78 8.45 -7.07 -18.74
CA ASP A 78 9.45 -6.43 -17.86
C ASP A 78 9.32 -6.93 -16.43
N THR A 79 8.10 -7.16 -15.95
CA THR A 79 7.84 -7.75 -14.62
C THR A 79 8.53 -9.11 -14.50
N PHE A 80 8.37 -9.96 -15.48
CA PHE A 80 9.01 -11.28 -15.49
C PHE A 80 10.55 -11.15 -15.49
N ALA A 81 11.09 -10.24 -16.28
CA ALA A 81 12.53 -9.99 -16.33
C ALA A 81 13.07 -9.43 -14.99
N LEU A 82 12.32 -8.53 -14.35
CA LEU A 82 12.66 -7.99 -13.03
C LEU A 82 12.67 -9.07 -11.95
N LEU A 83 11.62 -9.89 -11.88
CA LEU A 83 11.55 -11.00 -10.94
C LEU A 83 12.71 -11.98 -11.15
N LYS A 84 13.00 -12.33 -12.40
CA LYS A 84 14.14 -13.20 -12.72
C LYS A 84 15.49 -12.57 -12.35
N SER A 85 15.61 -11.27 -12.48
CA SER A 85 16.80 -10.53 -12.05
C SER A 85 16.92 -10.52 -10.52
N ALA A 86 15.81 -10.36 -9.81
CA ALA A 86 15.77 -10.41 -8.34
C ALA A 86 16.17 -11.81 -7.82
N VAL A 87 15.68 -12.89 -8.44
CA VAL A 87 16.10 -14.27 -8.11
C VAL A 87 17.61 -14.48 -8.26
N ASN A 88 18.25 -13.80 -9.20
CA ASN A 88 19.70 -13.91 -9.42
C ASN A 88 20.53 -12.91 -8.59
N ALA A 89 19.90 -12.06 -7.79
CA ALA A 89 20.53 -10.97 -7.06
C ALA A 89 20.38 -11.21 -5.55
N ASP A 90 20.81 -12.19 -4.97
CA ASP A 90 21.07 -12.46 -3.52
C ASP A 90 20.16 -11.71 -2.52
N TYR A 91 18.83 -11.64 -2.82
CA TYR A 91 17.84 -11.12 -1.89
C TYR A 91 17.38 -12.24 -0.95
N ASP A 92 17.20 -11.89 0.33
CA ASP A 92 16.64 -12.82 1.31
C ASP A 92 15.14 -13.06 1.09
N MET A 93 14.46 -12.06 0.47
CA MET A 93 13.02 -12.12 0.20
C MET A 93 12.66 -11.33 -1.07
N ILE A 94 11.74 -11.88 -1.85
CA ILE A 94 11.17 -11.24 -3.04
C ILE A 94 9.66 -11.08 -2.83
N VAL A 95 9.19 -9.84 -2.81
CA VAL A 95 7.80 -9.50 -2.51
C VAL A 95 7.11 -8.96 -3.75
N GLY A 96 6.03 -9.59 -4.16
CA GLY A 96 5.13 -9.09 -5.21
C GLY A 96 3.94 -8.38 -4.59
N PHE A 97 3.70 -7.10 -4.98
CA PHE A 97 2.55 -6.33 -4.53
C PHE A 97 1.42 -6.45 -5.52
N PHE A 98 0.29 -7.04 -5.08
CA PHE A 98 -0.97 -7.12 -5.83
C PHE A 98 -0.84 -7.78 -7.22
N PHE A 99 0.11 -8.69 -7.34
CA PHE A 99 0.34 -9.42 -8.58
C PHE A 99 -0.80 -10.39 -8.89
N PRO A 100 -1.10 -10.61 -10.18
CA PRO A 100 -1.87 -11.77 -10.58
C PRO A 100 -1.14 -13.06 -10.14
N LEU A 101 -1.85 -13.88 -9.39
CA LEU A 101 -1.32 -15.10 -8.79
C LEU A 101 -0.58 -16.03 -9.78
N ASP A 102 -1.12 -16.19 -11.00
CA ASP A 102 -0.53 -17.06 -12.01
C ASP A 102 0.87 -16.63 -12.48
N THR A 103 1.13 -15.32 -12.50
CA THR A 103 2.46 -14.79 -12.85
C THR A 103 3.46 -15.14 -11.75
N PHE A 104 3.06 -14.97 -10.50
CA PHE A 104 3.90 -15.22 -9.35
C PHE A 104 4.21 -16.71 -9.17
N LEU A 105 3.21 -17.58 -9.37
CA LEU A 105 3.34 -19.04 -9.33
C LEU A 105 4.35 -19.59 -10.35
N THR A 106 4.43 -18.99 -11.52
CA THR A 106 5.35 -19.44 -12.56
C THR A 106 6.80 -19.22 -12.13
N LEU A 107 7.05 -18.16 -11.40
CA LEU A 107 8.39 -17.71 -11.00
C LEU A 107 8.86 -18.33 -9.69
N SER A 108 7.97 -18.54 -8.73
CA SER A 108 8.31 -19.19 -7.45
C SER A 108 8.83 -20.62 -7.64
N LYS A 109 8.50 -21.27 -8.78
CA LYS A 109 9.00 -22.60 -9.13
C LYS A 109 10.44 -22.60 -9.66
N GLU A 110 10.96 -21.44 -10.06
CA GLU A 110 12.34 -21.30 -10.58
C GLU A 110 13.32 -20.86 -9.47
N GLY A 111 12.81 -20.42 -8.31
CA GLY A 111 13.63 -19.96 -7.18
C GLY A 111 14.33 -21.10 -6.44
N THR A 112 15.54 -20.83 -5.98
CA THR A 112 16.45 -21.83 -5.40
C THR A 112 16.83 -21.55 -3.95
N GLY A 113 15.97 -20.87 -3.18
CA GLY A 113 16.25 -20.61 -1.76
C GLY A 113 15.70 -19.30 -1.22
N GLU A 114 15.26 -18.42 -2.11
CA GLU A 114 14.67 -17.14 -1.75
C GLU A 114 13.25 -17.36 -1.21
N ILE A 115 12.84 -16.51 -0.27
CA ILE A 115 11.46 -16.48 0.21
C ILE A 115 10.62 -15.61 -0.73
N PHE A 116 9.67 -16.24 -1.41
CA PHE A 116 8.67 -15.50 -2.20
C PHE A 116 7.47 -15.15 -1.35
N VAL A 117 7.06 -13.89 -1.41
CA VAL A 117 5.90 -13.36 -0.70
C VAL A 117 4.98 -12.64 -1.65
N LEU A 118 3.70 -12.98 -1.63
CA LEU A 118 2.65 -12.25 -2.32
C LEU A 118 1.88 -11.40 -1.30
N VAL A 119 1.86 -10.09 -1.49
CA VAL A 119 0.94 -9.20 -0.78
C VAL A 119 -0.36 -9.14 -1.58
N SER A 120 -1.45 -9.65 -1.03
CA SER A 120 -2.74 -9.78 -1.69
C SER A 120 -3.83 -8.97 -0.96
N LEU A 121 -4.78 -8.44 -1.74
CA LEU A 121 -5.99 -7.79 -1.25
C LEU A 121 -7.19 -8.75 -1.19
N LEU A 122 -7.05 -9.93 -1.77
CA LEU A 122 -8.07 -10.97 -1.76
C LEU A 122 -7.55 -12.15 -0.95
N ASP A 123 -8.46 -12.84 -0.28
CA ASP A 123 -8.15 -14.07 0.44
C ASP A 123 -7.91 -15.21 -0.57
N ASP A 124 -6.74 -15.16 -1.21
CA ASP A 124 -6.30 -16.19 -2.14
C ASP A 124 -5.94 -17.47 -1.38
N GLU A 125 -6.25 -18.62 -1.98
CA GLU A 125 -5.92 -19.93 -1.39
C GLU A 125 -4.40 -20.06 -1.22
N GLU A 126 -4.01 -20.61 -0.07
CA GLU A 126 -2.62 -21.03 0.19
C GLU A 126 -2.14 -21.96 -0.92
N ARG A 127 -0.97 -21.65 -1.51
CA ARG A 127 -0.36 -22.51 -2.53
C ARG A 127 1.09 -22.81 -2.19
N GLU A 128 1.49 -24.03 -2.52
CA GLU A 128 2.84 -24.53 -2.30
C GLU A 128 3.87 -23.67 -3.07
N GLY A 129 4.87 -23.15 -2.38
CA GLY A 129 6.01 -22.45 -2.98
C GLY A 129 6.11 -20.95 -2.74
N PHE A 130 5.17 -20.31 -2.06
CA PHE A 130 5.28 -18.92 -1.63
C PHE A 130 4.41 -18.61 -0.42
N LYS A 131 4.77 -17.56 0.32
CA LYS A 131 3.99 -17.07 1.45
C LYS A 131 2.99 -16.01 0.98
N VAL A 132 1.83 -15.94 1.61
CA VAL A 132 0.81 -14.93 1.30
C VAL A 132 0.59 -14.01 2.49
N PHE A 133 0.65 -12.70 2.26
CA PHE A 133 0.15 -11.68 3.16
C PHE A 133 -1.19 -11.18 2.63
N TYR A 134 -2.22 -11.48 3.35
CA TYR A 134 -3.56 -10.97 3.07
C TYR A 134 -3.81 -9.70 3.87
N LEU A 135 -4.15 -8.62 3.19
CA LEU A 135 -4.50 -7.35 3.82
C LEU A 135 -6.01 -7.32 4.08
N ASP A 136 -6.40 -7.37 5.35
CA ASP A 136 -7.79 -7.46 5.77
C ASP A 136 -8.50 -6.09 5.77
N PHE A 137 -8.63 -5.52 4.59
CA PHE A 137 -9.43 -4.32 4.37
C PHE A 137 -10.91 -4.48 4.70
N PRO A 138 -11.57 -5.63 4.47
CA PRO A 138 -12.95 -5.83 4.89
C PRO A 138 -13.17 -5.59 6.38
N SER A 139 -12.33 -6.14 7.26
CA SER A 139 -12.45 -5.90 8.71
C SER A 139 -12.23 -4.43 9.08
N ALA A 140 -11.27 -3.77 8.46
CA ALA A 140 -11.05 -2.33 8.67
C ALA A 140 -12.26 -1.50 8.22
N SER A 141 -12.86 -1.87 7.09
CA SER A 141 -14.07 -1.24 6.56
C SER A 141 -15.29 -1.44 7.47
N PHE A 142 -15.44 -2.64 8.04
CA PHE A 142 -16.47 -2.91 9.05
C PHE A 142 -16.30 -1.98 10.26
N MET A 143 -15.08 -1.85 10.78
CA MET A 143 -14.78 -0.96 11.92
C MET A 143 -15.06 0.51 11.58
N ALA A 144 -14.70 0.94 10.37
CA ALA A 144 -14.99 2.29 9.89
C ALA A 144 -16.49 2.54 9.79
N GLY A 145 -17.26 1.60 9.25
CA GLY A 145 -18.71 1.69 9.17
C GLY A 145 -19.39 1.78 10.54
N LYS A 146 -18.95 0.96 11.49
CA LYS A 146 -19.43 1.01 12.87
C LYS A 146 -19.12 2.36 13.51
N SER A 147 -17.87 2.85 13.43
CA SER A 147 -17.46 4.13 13.99
C SER A 147 -18.18 5.31 13.33
N ALA A 148 -18.37 5.28 12.01
CA ALA A 148 -19.14 6.29 11.29
C ALA A 148 -20.57 6.37 11.80
N ALA A 149 -21.22 5.25 12.02
CA ALA A 149 -22.59 5.18 12.52
C ALA A 149 -22.69 5.71 13.97
N GLU A 150 -21.74 5.34 14.83
CA GLU A 150 -21.67 5.81 16.22
C GLU A 150 -21.44 7.33 16.32
N LYS A 151 -20.63 7.89 15.43
CA LYS A 151 -20.22 9.30 15.46
C LYS A 151 -21.22 10.22 14.74
N SER A 152 -21.65 9.84 13.53
CA SER A 152 -22.54 10.68 12.71
C SER A 152 -24.01 10.58 13.12
N GLY A 153 -24.45 9.43 13.62
CA GLY A 153 -25.87 9.14 13.83
C GLY A 153 -26.69 9.13 12.54
N ALA A 154 -26.04 9.06 11.38
CA ALA A 154 -26.67 9.12 10.07
C ALA A 154 -27.64 7.96 9.87
N SER A 155 -28.72 8.24 9.13
CA SER A 155 -29.70 7.25 8.71
C SER A 155 -29.60 6.91 7.23
N PHE A 156 -28.97 7.78 6.44
CA PHE A 156 -28.75 7.59 5.01
C PHE A 156 -27.27 7.81 4.63
N TYR A 157 -26.68 6.78 4.03
CA TYR A 157 -25.27 6.71 3.62
C TYR A 157 -25.15 6.71 2.11
N GLY A 158 -24.32 7.61 1.58
CA GLY A 158 -23.85 7.59 0.20
C GLY A 158 -22.52 6.85 0.10
N ILE A 159 -22.37 5.99 -0.91
CA ILE A 159 -21.17 5.23 -1.16
C ILE A 159 -20.66 5.53 -2.57
N ILE A 160 -19.38 5.92 -2.70
CA ILE A 160 -18.74 6.23 -3.97
C ILE A 160 -17.65 5.19 -4.21
N VAL A 161 -17.73 4.51 -5.36
CA VAL A 161 -16.79 3.47 -5.74
C VAL A 161 -16.24 3.71 -7.15
N PRO A 162 -14.91 3.59 -7.39
CA PRO A 162 -14.35 3.79 -8.72
C PRO A 162 -14.85 2.76 -9.73
N GLU A 163 -14.91 1.50 -9.32
CA GLU A 163 -15.39 0.37 -10.07
C GLU A 163 -15.88 -0.73 -9.11
N MET A 164 -16.90 -1.47 -9.49
CA MET A 164 -17.44 -2.57 -8.69
C MET A 164 -16.62 -3.86 -8.86
N THR A 165 -15.38 -3.85 -8.42
CA THR A 165 -14.52 -5.05 -8.33
C THR A 165 -14.96 -5.96 -7.17
N THR A 166 -14.44 -7.20 -7.14
CA THR A 166 -14.72 -8.12 -6.02
C THR A 166 -14.26 -7.53 -4.68
N LEU A 167 -13.06 -6.95 -4.63
CA LEU A 167 -12.54 -6.30 -3.42
C LEU A 167 -13.43 -5.14 -2.98
N ASN A 168 -13.76 -4.21 -3.89
CA ASN A 168 -14.60 -3.06 -3.58
C ASN A 168 -15.97 -3.47 -3.09
N LYS A 169 -16.55 -4.53 -3.66
CA LYS A 169 -17.80 -5.11 -3.19
C LYS A 169 -17.68 -5.63 -1.76
N MET A 170 -16.67 -6.44 -1.46
CA MET A 170 -16.42 -6.95 -0.10
C MET A 170 -16.22 -5.80 0.91
N THR A 171 -15.46 -4.78 0.54
CA THR A 171 -15.21 -3.59 1.36
C THR A 171 -16.51 -2.84 1.66
N ILE A 172 -17.37 -2.63 0.63
CA ILE A 172 -18.67 -1.98 0.79
C ILE A 172 -19.61 -2.82 1.66
N GLU A 173 -19.71 -4.13 1.41
CA GLU A 173 -20.57 -5.03 2.19
C GLU A 173 -20.17 -5.02 3.67
N SER A 174 -18.88 -5.05 3.97
CA SER A 174 -18.35 -4.97 5.34
C SER A 174 -18.65 -3.62 5.99
N PHE A 175 -18.49 -2.51 5.28
CA PHE A 175 -18.87 -1.19 5.77
C PHE A 175 -20.36 -1.13 6.12
N VAL A 176 -21.21 -1.58 5.21
CA VAL A 176 -22.67 -1.64 5.41
C VAL A 176 -23.04 -2.50 6.61
N GLU A 177 -22.37 -3.65 6.79
CA GLU A 177 -22.56 -4.51 7.94
C GLU A 177 -22.18 -3.79 9.24
N GLY A 178 -21.02 -3.12 9.26
CA GLY A 178 -20.56 -2.32 10.39
C GLY A 178 -21.58 -1.24 10.78
N VAL A 179 -22.08 -0.47 9.81
CA VAL A 179 -23.15 0.54 10.03
C VAL A 179 -24.40 -0.11 10.63
N LYS A 180 -24.86 -1.21 10.08
CA LYS A 180 -26.09 -1.88 10.51
C LYS A 180 -26.01 -2.47 11.93
N THR A 181 -24.84 -2.69 12.47
CA THR A 181 -24.70 -3.08 13.89
C THR A 181 -25.14 -1.98 14.84
N VAL A 182 -25.08 -0.69 14.41
CA VAL A 182 -25.43 0.50 15.22
C VAL A 182 -26.78 1.06 14.76
N VAL A 183 -27.01 1.16 13.46
CA VAL A 183 -28.23 1.70 12.84
C VAL A 183 -28.85 0.62 11.94
N PRO A 184 -29.64 -0.31 12.50
CA PRO A 184 -30.16 -1.48 11.74
C PRO A 184 -31.00 -1.13 10.51
N ASN A 185 -31.67 0.02 10.53
CA ASN A 185 -32.55 0.48 9.44
C ASN A 185 -31.89 1.53 8.53
N ALA A 186 -30.55 1.65 8.58
CA ALA A 186 -29.82 2.56 7.69
C ALA A 186 -30.09 2.22 6.21
N SER A 187 -30.21 3.26 5.40
CA SER A 187 -30.36 3.17 3.95
C SER A 187 -29.06 3.56 3.26
N PHE A 188 -28.83 2.98 2.08
CA PHE A 188 -27.59 3.13 1.34
C PHE A 188 -27.87 3.42 -0.13
N SER A 189 -27.06 4.31 -0.72
CA SER A 189 -27.02 4.54 -2.17
C SER A 189 -25.59 4.41 -2.66
N VAL A 190 -25.35 3.53 -3.63
CA VAL A 190 -24.02 3.28 -4.20
C VAL A 190 -23.91 3.90 -5.57
N MET A 191 -22.87 4.68 -5.79
CA MET A 191 -22.50 5.30 -7.06
C MET A 191 -21.22 4.68 -7.61
N ASP A 192 -21.37 3.87 -8.65
CA ASP A 192 -20.26 3.28 -9.41
C ASP A 192 -19.83 4.26 -10.51
N GLN A 193 -18.54 4.55 -10.59
CA GLN A 193 -17.93 5.51 -11.51
C GLN A 193 -17.36 4.87 -12.79
N SER A 194 -17.48 3.55 -12.97
CA SER A 194 -16.92 2.81 -14.11
C SER A 194 -17.34 3.36 -15.49
N GLY A 195 -18.42 4.17 -15.53
CA GLY A 195 -18.95 4.80 -16.74
C GLY A 195 -18.49 6.22 -17.03
N SER A 196 -17.31 6.67 -16.59
CA SER A 196 -16.75 8.03 -16.78
C SER A 196 -17.25 9.15 -15.85
N GLY A 197 -17.97 8.82 -14.78
CA GLY A 197 -18.37 9.79 -13.75
C GLY A 197 -17.16 10.27 -12.94
N LYS A 198 -17.11 11.58 -12.64
CA LYS A 198 -16.14 12.10 -11.67
C LYS A 198 -16.66 11.89 -10.26
N ALA A 199 -15.76 11.63 -9.31
CA ALA A 199 -16.11 11.45 -7.90
C ALA A 199 -16.92 12.63 -7.34
N GLY A 200 -16.62 13.87 -7.76
CA GLY A 200 -17.37 15.06 -7.40
C GLY A 200 -18.81 15.09 -7.93
N ASP A 201 -19.09 14.50 -9.11
CA ASP A 201 -20.45 14.42 -9.66
C ASP A 201 -21.28 13.39 -8.85
N ALA A 202 -20.68 12.24 -8.51
CA ALA A 202 -21.28 11.24 -7.66
C ALA A 202 -21.60 11.82 -6.26
N LEU A 203 -20.65 12.52 -5.66
CA LEU A 203 -20.83 13.23 -4.39
C LEU A 203 -22.01 14.20 -4.48
N SER A 204 -22.01 15.08 -5.48
CA SER A 204 -23.07 16.07 -5.67
C SER A 204 -24.44 15.43 -5.83
N PHE A 205 -24.53 14.26 -6.46
CA PHE A 205 -25.77 13.51 -6.61
C PHE A 205 -26.25 12.94 -5.26
N LEU A 206 -25.36 12.30 -4.50
CA LEU A 206 -25.68 11.72 -3.19
C LEU A 206 -26.12 12.77 -2.18
N LEU A 207 -25.45 13.94 -2.17
CA LEU A 207 -25.84 15.08 -1.33
C LEU A 207 -27.25 15.60 -1.66
N LYS A 208 -27.59 15.68 -2.96
CA LYS A 208 -28.96 16.04 -3.37
C LYS A 208 -30.01 15.03 -2.98
N GLN A 209 -29.65 13.77 -2.83
CA GLN A 209 -30.52 12.72 -2.28
C GLN A 209 -30.65 12.80 -0.75
N GLY A 210 -29.85 13.64 -0.09
CA GLY A 210 -29.88 13.83 1.35
C GLY A 210 -28.96 12.85 2.11
N ALA A 211 -27.89 12.34 1.49
CA ALA A 211 -26.91 11.54 2.21
C ALA A 211 -26.29 12.35 3.36
N GLU A 212 -26.31 11.79 4.56
CA GLU A 212 -25.83 12.39 5.81
C GLU A 212 -24.41 11.93 6.15
N CYS A 213 -23.98 10.80 5.56
CA CYS A 213 -22.63 10.28 5.65
C CYS A 213 -22.18 9.79 4.26
N ILE A 214 -20.96 10.08 3.88
CA ILE A 214 -20.36 9.63 2.61
C ILE A 214 -19.21 8.68 2.93
N PHE A 215 -19.24 7.49 2.34
CA PHE A 215 -18.12 6.56 2.30
C PHE A 215 -17.55 6.52 0.88
N SER A 216 -16.26 6.83 0.70
CA SER A 216 -15.64 6.87 -0.61
C SER A 216 -14.42 5.98 -0.69
N LEU A 217 -14.41 5.11 -1.71
CA LEU A 217 -13.25 4.34 -2.15
C LEU A 217 -12.46 5.08 -3.25
N SER A 218 -12.93 6.27 -3.65
CA SER A 218 -12.25 7.15 -4.60
C SER A 218 -11.81 8.42 -3.87
N PRO A 219 -10.64 8.98 -4.18
CA PRO A 219 -10.21 10.25 -3.63
C PRO A 219 -11.24 11.35 -3.92
N LEU A 220 -11.60 12.13 -2.90
CA LEU A 220 -12.46 13.30 -3.02
C LEU A 220 -11.66 14.55 -2.67
N GLU A 221 -11.51 15.45 -3.65
CA GLU A 221 -10.88 16.75 -3.40
C GLU A 221 -11.89 17.69 -2.70
N VAL A 222 -12.02 17.54 -1.39
CA VAL A 222 -12.89 18.39 -0.56
C VAL A 222 -12.10 18.94 0.62
N ASP A 223 -12.12 20.26 0.79
CA ASP A 223 -11.46 20.91 1.92
C ASP A 223 -12.28 20.78 3.21
N HIS A 224 -13.60 20.68 3.09
CA HIS A 224 -14.53 20.49 4.19
C HIS A 224 -15.86 19.95 3.66
N MET A 225 -16.44 18.98 4.34
CA MET A 225 -17.72 18.40 3.94
C MET A 225 -18.69 18.49 5.13
N ASP A 226 -19.92 19.01 4.87
CA ASP A 226 -20.98 19.04 5.88
C ASP A 226 -21.46 17.65 6.28
N PRO A 227 -21.69 16.67 5.36
CA PRO A 227 -21.95 15.31 5.76
C PRO A 227 -20.69 14.64 6.31
N TYR A 228 -20.85 13.74 7.26
CA TYR A 228 -19.77 12.94 7.80
C TYR A 228 -19.05 12.18 6.69
N TYR A 229 -17.73 12.24 6.65
CA TYR A 229 -16.97 11.69 5.53
C TYR A 229 -15.99 10.61 5.98
N VAL A 230 -16.12 9.44 5.38
CA VAL A 230 -15.23 8.29 5.55
C VAL A 230 -14.45 8.06 4.25
N SER A 231 -13.14 8.21 4.31
CA SER A 231 -12.23 7.98 3.18
C SER A 231 -11.54 6.65 3.30
N PHE A 232 -11.36 6.01 2.15
CA PHE A 232 -10.53 4.83 2.02
C PHE A 232 -9.38 5.17 1.07
N SER A 233 -8.15 5.19 1.60
CA SER A 233 -6.96 5.62 0.87
C SER A 233 -5.94 4.51 0.74
N SER A 234 -5.28 4.43 -0.40
CA SER A 234 -4.13 3.55 -0.61
C SER A 234 -2.86 4.04 0.08
N SER A 235 -2.87 5.22 0.70
CA SER A 235 -1.71 5.79 1.40
C SER A 235 -2.14 6.55 2.66
N ILE A 236 -1.21 6.67 3.63
CA ILE A 236 -1.41 7.38 4.91
C ILE A 236 -1.59 8.89 4.73
N ASN A 237 -1.43 9.43 3.54
CA ASN A 237 -1.74 10.82 3.28
C ASN A 237 -3.23 11.04 3.55
N HIS A 238 -3.52 11.47 4.79
CA HIS A 238 -4.87 11.80 5.23
C HIS A 238 -5.54 12.67 4.16
N GLU A 239 -6.62 12.18 3.58
CA GLU A 239 -7.45 13.02 2.75
C GLU A 239 -7.94 14.16 3.65
N LYS A 240 -7.64 15.39 3.22
CA LYS A 240 -8.10 16.58 3.93
C LYS A 240 -9.63 16.54 4.00
N GLY A 241 -10.14 16.76 5.20
CA GLY A 241 -11.57 16.85 5.44
C GLY A 241 -12.30 15.52 5.67
N ALA A 242 -11.61 14.38 5.71
CA ALA A 242 -12.24 13.11 6.13
C ALA A 242 -12.34 13.06 7.66
N ASP A 243 -13.50 12.64 8.17
CA ASP A 243 -13.74 12.39 9.60
C ASP A 243 -13.16 11.04 10.03
N ILE A 244 -13.19 10.06 9.13
CA ILE A 244 -12.53 8.76 9.29
C ILE A 244 -11.71 8.47 8.05
N THR A 245 -10.48 8.03 8.25
CA THR A 245 -9.60 7.53 7.18
C THR A 245 -9.19 6.09 7.46
N VAL A 246 -9.40 5.22 6.47
CA VAL A 246 -8.82 3.88 6.43
C VAL A 246 -7.69 3.90 5.41
N ALA A 247 -6.47 3.59 5.82
CA ALA A 247 -5.30 3.66 4.94
C ALA A 247 -4.31 2.52 5.19
N LEU A 248 -3.56 2.13 4.16
CA LEU A 248 -2.46 1.17 4.28
C LEU A 248 -1.20 1.88 4.81
N ASP A 249 -0.63 1.35 5.89
CA ASP A 249 0.67 1.77 6.42
C ASP A 249 1.78 0.93 5.81
N TYR A 250 2.40 1.45 4.76
CA TYR A 250 3.50 0.77 4.08
C TYR A 250 4.75 0.60 4.95
N GLN A 251 5.00 1.49 5.93
CA GLN A 251 6.14 1.34 6.84
C GLN A 251 5.92 0.14 7.76
N SER A 252 4.74 0.03 8.36
CA SER A 252 4.36 -1.13 9.18
C SER A 252 4.36 -2.41 8.34
N LEU A 253 3.83 -2.38 7.12
CA LEU A 253 3.85 -3.53 6.21
C LEU A 253 5.27 -3.99 5.90
N ILE A 254 6.20 -3.08 5.58
CA ILE A 254 7.59 -3.44 5.29
C ILE A 254 8.30 -3.98 6.55
N ARG A 255 8.00 -3.47 7.75
CA ARG A 255 8.53 -4.03 9.01
C ARG A 255 8.06 -5.47 9.22
N GLU A 256 6.78 -5.72 9.03
CA GLU A 256 6.21 -7.06 9.10
C GLU A 256 6.87 -8.03 8.11
N LEU A 257 7.13 -7.57 6.88
CA LEU A 257 7.89 -8.33 5.88
C LEU A 257 9.32 -8.62 6.36
N GLY A 258 9.97 -7.64 6.97
CA GLY A 258 11.33 -7.77 7.51
C GLY A 258 11.43 -8.79 8.65
N GLU A 259 10.45 -8.83 9.53
CA GLU A 259 10.39 -9.80 10.63
C GLU A 259 10.24 -11.24 10.13
N MET A 260 9.56 -11.42 8.98
CA MET A 260 9.42 -12.72 8.34
C MET A 260 10.68 -13.24 7.65
N ALA A 261 11.54 -12.37 7.18
CA ALA A 261 12.76 -12.78 6.48
C ALA A 261 13.67 -13.68 7.34
N GLY A 262 13.50 -13.67 8.66
CA GLY A 262 14.30 -14.43 9.63
C GLY A 262 13.61 -15.61 10.33
N GLY A 263 12.33 -15.96 10.07
CA GLY A 263 11.56 -16.90 10.91
C GLY A 263 10.87 -18.05 10.16
N GLU A 264 10.69 -19.17 10.86
CA GLU A 264 9.82 -20.29 10.44
C GLU A 264 8.34 -19.92 10.66
N GLU A 265 7.73 -19.11 9.79
CA GLU A 265 6.32 -18.75 9.95
C GLU A 265 5.41 -19.44 8.93
N LYS A 266 4.10 -19.41 9.26
CA LYS A 266 3.00 -19.97 8.45
C LYS A 266 3.03 -19.42 7.02
N GLU A 267 2.55 -20.22 6.07
CA GLU A 267 2.48 -19.89 4.66
C GLU A 267 1.55 -18.70 4.36
N LYS A 268 0.59 -18.42 5.25
CA LYS A 268 -0.36 -17.31 5.14
C LYS A 268 -0.40 -16.50 6.44
N ARG A 269 -0.39 -15.16 6.29
CA ARG A 269 -0.59 -14.21 7.36
C ARG A 269 -1.67 -13.18 6.98
N VAL A 270 -2.62 -12.98 7.86
CA VAL A 270 -3.63 -11.92 7.75
C VAL A 270 -3.11 -10.71 8.50
N LEU A 271 -3.03 -9.58 7.83
CA LEU A 271 -2.57 -8.30 8.39
C LEU A 271 -3.70 -7.28 8.32
N GLY A 272 -3.96 -6.63 9.43
CA GLY A 272 -5.09 -5.72 9.55
C GLY A 272 -4.81 -4.53 10.45
N VAL A 273 -5.87 -4.04 11.07
CA VAL A 273 -5.80 -2.90 12.00
C VAL A 273 -5.03 -3.27 13.27
N GLU A 274 -5.17 -4.50 13.77
CA GLU A 274 -4.51 -4.98 14.99
C GLU A 274 -2.99 -5.04 14.83
N ASP A 275 -2.50 -5.33 13.63
CA ASP A 275 -1.07 -5.37 13.30
C ASP A 275 -0.50 -3.97 12.99
N GLY A 276 -1.35 -2.95 12.94
CA GLY A 276 -0.98 -1.58 12.57
C GLY A 276 -0.64 -1.41 11.08
N VAL A 277 -0.86 -2.45 10.25
CA VAL A 277 -0.62 -2.40 8.81
C VAL A 277 -1.76 -1.67 8.09
N ILE A 278 -2.98 -1.77 8.60
CA ILE A 278 -4.09 -0.94 8.15
C ILE A 278 -4.40 0.07 9.26
N SER A 279 -4.25 1.34 8.99
CA SER A 279 -4.58 2.41 9.92
C SER A 279 -6.06 2.77 9.82
N LEU A 280 -6.72 2.94 10.96
CA LEU A 280 -8.04 3.52 11.09
C LEU A 280 -7.91 4.78 11.94
N SER A 281 -7.91 5.94 11.30
CA SER A 281 -7.79 7.24 11.96
C SER A 281 -9.15 7.91 12.06
N ILE A 282 -9.52 8.37 13.25
CA ILE A 282 -10.75 9.10 13.50
C ILE A 282 -10.34 10.52 13.89
N ASN A 283 -10.69 11.50 13.07
CA ASN A 283 -10.43 12.92 13.31
C ASN A 283 -11.52 13.48 14.24
N GLU A 284 -11.09 14.24 15.26
CA GLU A 284 -11.98 14.91 16.23
C GLU A 284 -12.33 16.33 15.80
#